data_cb31f0cb14ef305dfe04192ebe664ad5
#
_entry.id   cb31f0cb14ef305dfe04192ebe664ad5
#
_cell.length_a   1.000
_cell.length_b   1.000
_cell.length_c   1.000
_cell.angle_alpha   90.00
_cell.angle_beta   90.00
_cell.angle_gamma   90.00
#
_symmetry.space_group_name_H-M   'P 1'
#
loop_
_entity.id
_entity.type
_entity.pdbx_description
1 polymer ?
#
loop_
_entity_poly.entity_id
_entity_poly.type
_entity_poly.pdbx_seq_one_letter_code
_entity_poly.pdbx_strand_id
1 'polypeptide(L)'
;MIVILTLLCSLAFFHFFGKAVKKKPAVLYGICILLSLASIFYPREGGLPFLDFFFQKIMQRGILAGSLFILVMIAPVLPKRFSGRKTIYLLRGEMAISASLITVAHNLAFGGKYFGAVFFGQGHISLMELHAAIVSCLMILLLIPLTITSFQTVRRKMQAKTWKKLQNWSYLFYLLLYLHIFFIYQGALLRGKGEYFFTLMLYSFIFGFYGFLRIRQYRVQKETREKKASPLLRIAGILPIVCLFLSVFYSAGKYRAALEAKVDKNEGQETVTENKESAETEAENKGSVEDTGSAESKGGGEEKIDSSEKASEADGDKASANSSDGSSDSQAVANSASGAYQDGEYFGKASAYNGNVEVKVTISGGKMTAIDIVKTKDDEDYFFDAQKKVIPEILEKQSTDVDAVAGATTSSEGIAHAVQKALDQAKQ
;
A
#
# COMPACT_ATOMS: atom_id res chain seq x y z
N MET A 1 3.93 -19.86 6.18
CA MET A 1 4.10 -19.55 7.62
C MET A 1 4.80 -18.21 7.89
N ILE A 2 5.89 -17.84 7.19
CA ILE A 2 6.65 -16.59 7.41
C ILE A 2 5.75 -15.34 7.33
N VAL A 3 4.83 -15.27 6.36
CA VAL A 3 3.91 -14.12 6.17
C VAL A 3 3.02 -13.91 7.39
N ILE A 4 2.44 -14.98 7.94
CA ILE A 4 1.58 -14.89 9.14
C ILE A 4 2.40 -14.41 10.33
N LEU A 5 3.58 -15.00 10.52
CA LEU A 5 4.47 -14.63 11.62
C LEU A 5 4.86 -13.15 11.52
N THR A 6 5.28 -12.68 10.34
CA THR A 6 5.67 -11.28 10.13
C THR A 6 4.50 -10.33 10.34
N LEU A 7 3.28 -10.72 9.91
CA LEU A 7 2.06 -9.95 10.13
C LEU A 7 1.73 -9.84 11.63
N LEU A 8 1.81 -10.95 12.37
CA LEU A 8 1.56 -10.97 13.82
C LEU A 8 2.62 -10.19 14.59
N CYS A 9 3.90 -10.33 14.24
CA CYS A 9 5.00 -9.55 14.85
C CYS A 9 4.81 -8.06 14.59
N SER A 10 4.45 -7.66 13.38
CA SER A 10 4.17 -6.26 13.04
C SER A 10 2.97 -5.72 13.82
N LEU A 11 1.90 -6.51 13.93
CA LEU A 11 0.72 -6.17 14.73
C LEU A 11 1.07 -5.97 16.21
N ALA A 12 1.82 -6.91 16.79
CA ALA A 12 2.29 -6.84 18.16
C ALA A 12 3.19 -5.62 18.40
N PHE A 13 4.13 -5.35 17.48
CA PHE A 13 4.99 -4.17 17.56
C PHE A 13 4.18 -2.88 17.67
N PHE A 14 3.23 -2.65 16.76
CA PHE A 14 2.41 -1.44 16.79
C PHE A 14 1.40 -1.43 17.94
N HIS A 15 0.98 -2.58 18.44
CA HIS A 15 0.15 -2.66 19.65
C HIS A 15 0.90 -2.18 20.89
N PHE A 16 2.12 -2.68 21.11
CA PHE A 16 2.90 -2.36 22.30
C PHE A 16 3.60 -1.01 22.20
N PHE A 17 4.22 -0.69 21.06
CA PHE A 17 5.02 0.53 20.87
C PHE A 17 4.22 1.67 20.21
N GLY A 18 2.93 1.50 19.94
CA GLY A 18 2.13 2.48 19.21
C GLY A 18 2.10 3.87 19.83
N LYS A 19 2.09 3.97 21.17
CA LYS A 19 2.15 5.27 21.87
C LYS A 19 3.50 5.98 21.64
N ALA A 20 4.62 5.24 21.69
CA ALA A 20 5.95 5.76 21.43
C ALA A 20 6.12 6.20 19.96
N VAL A 21 5.63 5.38 19.01
CA VAL A 21 5.61 5.69 17.60
C VAL A 21 4.83 6.98 17.32
N LYS A 22 3.66 7.15 17.92
CA LYS A 22 2.86 8.38 17.76
C LYS A 22 3.58 9.61 18.30
N LYS A 23 4.29 9.49 19.42
CA LYS A 23 5.04 10.59 20.05
C LYS A 23 6.25 11.03 19.23
N LYS A 24 6.99 10.07 18.65
CA LYS A 24 8.24 10.32 17.91
C LYS A 24 8.28 9.48 16.60
N PRO A 25 7.43 9.75 15.61
CA PRO A 25 7.38 8.94 14.38
C PRO A 25 8.68 8.99 13.57
N ALA A 26 9.43 10.08 13.63
CA ALA A 26 10.70 10.23 12.93
C ALA A 26 11.73 9.17 13.34
N VAL A 27 11.72 8.71 14.61
CA VAL A 27 12.60 7.63 15.06
C VAL A 27 12.30 6.33 14.33
N LEU A 28 11.02 5.99 14.20
CA LEU A 28 10.60 4.80 13.43
C LEU A 28 11.03 4.90 11.98
N TYR A 29 10.86 6.06 11.35
CA TYR A 29 11.27 6.28 9.95
C TYR A 29 12.79 6.14 9.79
N GLY A 30 13.57 6.70 10.72
CA GLY A 30 15.03 6.53 10.75
C GLY A 30 15.45 5.06 10.87
N ILE A 31 14.80 4.29 11.76
CA ILE A 31 15.02 2.85 11.89
C ILE A 31 14.68 2.12 10.56
N CYS A 32 13.56 2.44 9.93
CA CYS A 32 13.17 1.83 8.65
C CYS A 32 14.18 2.14 7.54
N ILE A 33 14.71 3.36 7.48
CA ILE A 33 15.75 3.75 6.51
C ILE A 33 17.04 2.97 6.78
N LEU A 34 17.49 2.92 8.03
CA LEU A 34 18.71 2.18 8.40
C LEU A 34 18.58 0.68 8.09
N LEU A 35 17.45 0.07 8.41
CA LEU A 35 17.17 -1.32 8.08
C LEU A 35 17.15 -1.55 6.56
N SER A 36 16.58 -0.62 5.79
CA SER A 36 16.56 -0.71 4.33
C SER A 36 17.97 -0.61 3.74
N LEU A 37 18.78 0.34 4.22
CA LEU A 37 20.18 0.46 3.81
C LEU A 37 20.98 -0.78 4.21
N ALA A 38 20.85 -1.25 5.45
CA ALA A 38 21.51 -2.48 5.89
C ALA A 38 21.12 -3.67 5.01
N SER A 39 19.84 -3.80 4.63
CA SER A 39 19.36 -4.86 3.75
C SER A 39 19.94 -4.79 2.33
N ILE A 40 20.15 -3.58 1.79
CA ILE A 40 20.73 -3.39 0.46
C ILE A 40 22.19 -3.81 0.42
N PHE A 41 22.94 -3.42 1.45
CA PHE A 41 24.39 -3.72 1.54
C PHE A 41 24.69 -5.07 2.19
N TYR A 42 23.66 -5.81 2.63
CA TYR A 42 23.85 -7.10 3.28
C TYR A 42 24.40 -8.14 2.29
N PRO A 43 25.51 -8.84 2.62
CA PRO A 43 26.12 -9.81 1.74
C PRO A 43 25.16 -10.97 1.43
N ARG A 44 25.24 -11.49 0.21
CA ARG A 44 24.39 -12.61 -0.24
C ARG A 44 24.87 -13.96 0.28
N GLU A 45 26.14 -14.07 0.62
CA GLU A 45 26.79 -15.29 1.08
C GLU A 45 27.65 -15.00 2.32
N GLY A 46 27.77 -15.97 3.22
CA GLY A 46 28.64 -15.87 4.40
C GLY A 46 28.09 -15.08 5.58
N GLY A 47 26.81 -14.76 5.59
CA GLY A 47 26.16 -14.07 6.70
C GLY A 47 25.78 -14.99 7.87
N LEU A 48 25.31 -14.39 8.97
CA LEU A 48 24.72 -15.13 10.10
C LEU A 48 23.33 -15.66 9.71
N PRO A 49 22.99 -16.93 9.97
CA PRO A 49 21.72 -17.53 9.53
C PRO A 49 20.46 -16.75 9.92
N PHE A 50 20.47 -16.11 11.09
CA PHE A 50 19.37 -15.27 11.55
C PHE A 50 19.25 -13.97 10.73
N LEU A 51 20.38 -13.32 10.43
CA LEU A 51 20.42 -12.09 9.63
C LEU A 51 20.10 -12.39 8.16
N ASP A 52 20.58 -13.52 7.63
CA ASP A 52 20.22 -14.00 6.28
C ASP A 52 18.70 -14.19 6.17
N PHE A 53 18.11 -14.84 7.16
CA PHE A 53 16.67 -15.02 7.20
C PHE A 53 15.93 -13.67 7.25
N PHE A 54 16.37 -12.74 8.09
CA PHE A 54 15.71 -11.44 8.25
C PHE A 54 15.90 -10.56 7.01
N PHE A 55 17.14 -10.33 6.56
CA PHE A 55 17.39 -9.41 5.46
C PHE A 55 17.00 -9.98 4.09
N GLN A 56 17.41 -11.21 3.78
CA GLN A 56 17.17 -11.78 2.46
C GLN A 56 15.76 -12.33 2.30
N LYS A 57 15.22 -13.07 3.29
CA LYS A 57 13.90 -13.71 3.17
C LYS A 57 12.74 -12.84 3.60
N ILE A 58 12.92 -11.90 4.55
CA ILE A 58 11.82 -11.06 5.04
C ILE A 58 11.86 -9.67 4.38
N MET A 59 13.00 -8.97 4.44
CA MET A 59 13.10 -7.59 3.93
C MET A 59 13.18 -7.53 2.41
N GLN A 60 14.20 -8.15 1.79
CA GLN A 60 14.40 -8.09 0.34
C GLN A 60 13.24 -8.71 -0.44
N ARG A 61 12.61 -9.78 0.06
CA ARG A 61 11.41 -10.34 -0.58
C ARG A 61 10.13 -9.51 -0.36
N GLY A 62 10.21 -8.39 0.34
CA GLY A 62 9.07 -7.49 0.55
C GLY A 62 8.00 -8.00 1.52
N ILE A 63 8.27 -9.09 2.28
CA ILE A 63 7.28 -9.69 3.20
C ILE A 63 6.94 -8.73 4.33
N LEU A 64 7.95 -8.04 4.90
CA LEU A 64 7.73 -7.05 5.96
C LEU A 64 6.91 -5.86 5.46
N ALA A 65 7.30 -5.28 4.32
CA ALA A 65 6.57 -4.18 3.70
C ALA A 65 5.12 -4.58 3.36
N GLY A 66 4.93 -5.75 2.75
CA GLY A 66 3.61 -6.31 2.44
C GLY A 66 2.75 -6.52 3.68
N SER A 67 3.33 -7.01 4.78
CA SER A 67 2.63 -7.17 6.06
C SER A 67 2.15 -5.84 6.63
N LEU A 68 2.98 -4.78 6.55
CA LEU A 68 2.59 -3.44 6.99
C LEU A 68 1.48 -2.86 6.09
N PHE A 69 1.55 -3.01 4.76
CA PHE A 69 0.47 -2.58 3.86
C PHE A 69 -0.83 -3.34 4.14
N ILE A 70 -0.78 -4.63 4.45
CA ILE A 70 -1.95 -5.43 4.85
C ILE A 70 -2.55 -4.88 6.15
N LEU A 71 -1.74 -4.52 7.16
CA LEU A 71 -2.24 -3.90 8.39
C LEU A 71 -2.91 -2.55 8.13
N VAL A 72 -2.31 -1.70 7.30
CA VAL A 72 -2.91 -0.41 6.87
C VAL A 72 -4.24 -0.63 6.18
N MET A 73 -4.32 -1.65 5.31
CA MET A 73 -5.52 -2.02 4.57
C MET A 73 -6.63 -2.52 5.49
N ILE A 74 -6.32 -3.39 6.44
CA ILE A 74 -7.30 -4.05 7.33
C ILE A 74 -7.76 -3.11 8.46
N ALA A 75 -6.94 -2.16 8.90
CA ALA A 75 -7.23 -1.27 10.03
C ALA A 75 -8.64 -0.64 10.02
N PRO A 76 -9.17 -0.11 8.89
CA PRO A 76 -10.51 0.48 8.86
C PRO A 76 -11.66 -0.53 8.99
N VAL A 77 -11.43 -1.80 8.65
CA VAL A 77 -12.47 -2.86 8.64
C VAL A 77 -12.47 -3.71 9.91
N LEU A 78 -11.47 -3.53 10.79
CA LEU A 78 -11.41 -4.25 12.07
C LEU A 78 -12.68 -3.99 12.90
N PRO A 79 -13.23 -5.02 13.54
CA PRO A 79 -14.43 -4.87 14.38
C PRO A 79 -14.14 -3.96 15.58
N LYS A 80 -15.17 -3.18 16.01
CA LYS A 80 -15.05 -2.26 17.15
C LYS A 80 -14.62 -2.95 18.46
N ARG A 81 -14.87 -4.25 18.58
CA ARG A 81 -14.51 -5.07 19.75
C ARG A 81 -13.02 -5.44 19.81
N PHE A 82 -12.26 -5.27 18.71
CA PHE A 82 -10.84 -5.59 18.70
C PHE A 82 -10.04 -4.59 19.54
N SER A 83 -9.37 -5.06 20.58
CA SER A 83 -8.69 -4.24 21.59
C SER A 83 -7.65 -3.27 21.00
N GLY A 84 -6.87 -3.71 20.00
CA GLY A 84 -5.86 -2.89 19.33
C GLY A 84 -6.37 -2.00 18.20
N ARG A 85 -7.67 -2.06 17.86
CA ARG A 85 -8.23 -1.36 16.69
C ARG A 85 -7.93 0.13 16.67
N LYS A 86 -8.15 0.83 17.80
CA LYS A 86 -7.93 2.28 17.89
C LYS A 86 -6.46 2.63 17.57
N THR A 87 -5.53 1.94 18.19
CA THR A 87 -4.08 2.16 17.98
C THR A 87 -3.68 1.94 16.52
N ILE A 88 -4.06 0.81 15.93
CA ILE A 88 -3.72 0.47 14.54
C ILE A 88 -4.36 1.45 13.56
N TYR A 89 -5.61 1.84 13.81
CA TYR A 89 -6.30 2.82 12.97
C TYR A 89 -5.64 4.20 13.01
N LEU A 90 -5.20 4.64 14.19
CA LEU A 90 -4.52 5.92 14.38
C LEU A 90 -3.12 5.96 13.77
N LEU A 91 -2.43 4.82 13.73
CA LEU A 91 -1.05 4.69 13.21
C LEU A 91 -0.98 4.30 11.73
N ARG A 92 -2.10 4.35 11.00
CA ARG A 92 -2.12 3.97 9.57
C ARG A 92 -1.13 4.76 8.72
N GLY A 93 -1.00 6.06 8.97
CA GLY A 93 -0.06 6.92 8.25
C GLY A 93 1.39 6.49 8.51
N GLU A 94 1.74 6.29 9.77
CA GLU A 94 3.08 5.86 10.20
C GLU A 94 3.42 4.48 9.66
N MET A 95 2.48 3.53 9.68
CA MET A 95 2.64 2.20 9.09
C MET A 95 2.82 2.28 7.57
N ALA A 96 2.04 3.11 6.87
CA ALA A 96 2.15 3.28 5.42
C ALA A 96 3.51 3.88 5.02
N ILE A 97 3.98 4.91 5.73
CA ILE A 97 5.30 5.52 5.50
C ILE A 97 6.40 4.48 5.75
N SER A 98 6.34 3.75 6.87
CA SER A 98 7.32 2.70 7.19
C SER A 98 7.34 1.59 6.14
N ALA A 99 6.18 1.13 5.69
CA ALA A 99 6.07 0.15 4.61
C ALA A 99 6.72 0.65 3.32
N SER A 100 6.48 1.92 2.96
CA SER A 100 7.06 2.54 1.77
C SER A 100 8.59 2.63 1.84
N LEU A 101 9.14 3.03 2.99
CA LEU A 101 10.58 3.10 3.22
C LEU A 101 11.24 1.72 3.13
N ILE A 102 10.62 0.69 3.72
CA ILE A 102 11.11 -0.70 3.65
C ILE A 102 11.00 -1.26 2.23
N THR A 103 9.98 -0.86 1.46
CA THR A 103 9.80 -1.30 0.06
C THR A 103 10.98 -0.89 -0.82
N VAL A 104 11.73 0.17 -0.49
CA VAL A 104 12.92 0.59 -1.23
C VAL A 104 13.95 -0.53 -1.31
N ALA A 105 14.22 -1.23 -0.19
CA ALA A 105 15.14 -2.38 -0.16
C ALA A 105 14.68 -3.50 -1.12
N HIS A 106 13.38 -3.82 -1.13
CA HIS A 106 12.79 -4.80 -2.05
C HIS A 106 12.97 -4.37 -3.52
N ASN A 107 12.65 -3.11 -3.83
CA ASN A 107 12.76 -2.58 -5.19
C ASN A 107 14.21 -2.57 -5.70
N LEU A 108 15.17 -2.24 -4.86
CA LEU A 108 16.59 -2.24 -5.25
C LEU A 108 17.17 -3.65 -5.36
N ALA A 109 16.75 -4.59 -4.50
CA ALA A 109 17.20 -5.97 -4.54
C ALA A 109 16.79 -6.70 -5.84
N PHE A 110 15.61 -6.41 -6.36
CA PHE A 110 15.04 -7.09 -7.53
C PHE A 110 14.85 -6.17 -8.74
N GLY A 111 14.81 -4.84 -8.52
CA GLY A 111 14.41 -3.87 -9.53
C GLY A 111 15.33 -3.86 -10.75
N GLY A 112 16.66 -3.98 -10.57
CA GLY A 112 17.62 -3.90 -11.67
C GLY A 112 17.31 -4.87 -12.81
N LYS A 113 17.06 -6.13 -12.48
CA LYS A 113 16.70 -7.17 -13.48
C LYS A 113 15.37 -6.87 -14.15
N TYR A 114 14.34 -6.55 -13.36
CA TYR A 114 12.97 -6.45 -13.88
C TYR A 114 12.70 -5.12 -14.57
N PHE A 115 13.25 -4.02 -14.06
CA PHE A 115 13.16 -2.72 -14.72
C PHE A 115 13.97 -2.69 -16.02
N GLY A 116 15.16 -3.33 -16.04
CA GLY A 116 15.93 -3.52 -17.25
C GLY A 116 15.15 -4.26 -18.33
N ALA A 117 14.42 -5.31 -17.96
CA ALA A 117 13.58 -6.04 -18.90
C ALA A 117 12.38 -5.24 -19.41
N VAL A 118 11.72 -4.45 -18.53
CA VAL A 118 10.53 -3.65 -18.91
C VAL A 118 10.90 -2.45 -19.78
N PHE A 119 11.97 -1.70 -19.43
CA PHE A 119 12.29 -0.44 -20.08
C PHE A 119 13.30 -0.56 -21.21
N PHE A 120 14.17 -1.56 -21.16
CA PHE A 120 15.28 -1.72 -22.11
C PHE A 120 15.24 -3.05 -22.87
N GLY A 121 14.26 -3.90 -22.61
CA GLY A 121 14.15 -5.23 -23.23
C GLY A 121 15.30 -6.17 -22.85
N GLN A 122 16.04 -5.88 -21.79
CA GLN A 122 17.22 -6.64 -21.39
C GLN A 122 16.84 -7.88 -20.56
N GLY A 123 17.42 -9.04 -20.94
CA GLY A 123 17.27 -10.29 -20.21
C GLY A 123 15.99 -11.05 -20.53
N HIS A 124 16.03 -12.37 -20.25
CA HIS A 124 14.90 -13.27 -20.41
C HIS A 124 14.10 -13.34 -19.11
N ILE A 125 12.87 -12.85 -19.12
CA ILE A 125 11.91 -12.99 -18.02
C ILE A 125 10.66 -13.68 -18.55
N SER A 126 10.01 -14.49 -17.71
CA SER A 126 8.76 -15.13 -18.07
C SER A 126 7.63 -14.10 -18.22
N LEU A 127 6.57 -14.45 -18.97
CA LEU A 127 5.40 -13.59 -19.15
C LEU A 127 4.78 -13.18 -17.79
N MET A 128 4.74 -14.09 -16.82
CA MET A 128 4.22 -13.78 -15.48
C MET A 128 5.10 -12.78 -14.72
N GLU A 129 6.42 -12.92 -14.85
CA GLU A 129 7.37 -11.97 -14.25
C GLU A 129 7.30 -10.60 -14.91
N LEU A 130 7.07 -10.54 -16.23
CA LEU A 130 6.83 -9.28 -16.95
C LEU A 130 5.57 -8.57 -16.44
N HIS A 131 4.46 -9.29 -16.30
CA HIS A 131 3.23 -8.70 -15.74
C HIS A 131 3.45 -8.21 -14.30
N ALA A 132 4.15 -8.98 -13.46
CA ALA A 132 4.50 -8.56 -12.10
C ALA A 132 5.35 -7.28 -12.09
N ALA A 133 6.32 -7.15 -13.02
CA ALA A 133 7.17 -5.99 -13.16
C ALA A 133 6.41 -4.74 -13.61
N ILE A 134 5.52 -4.86 -14.61
CA ILE A 134 4.66 -3.76 -15.08
C ILE A 134 3.77 -3.27 -13.92
N VAL A 135 3.13 -4.21 -13.21
CA VAL A 135 2.30 -3.88 -12.04
C VAL A 135 3.12 -3.17 -10.96
N SER A 136 4.38 -3.59 -10.73
CA SER A 136 5.28 -2.93 -9.77
C SER A 136 5.58 -1.48 -10.16
N CYS A 137 5.82 -1.19 -11.45
CA CYS A 137 6.03 0.17 -11.93
C CYS A 137 4.80 1.06 -11.62
N LEU A 138 3.58 0.56 -11.90
CA LEU A 138 2.34 1.27 -11.58
C LEU A 138 2.17 1.47 -10.07
N MET A 139 2.52 0.46 -9.26
CA MET A 139 2.48 0.57 -7.80
C MET A 139 3.44 1.64 -7.28
N ILE A 140 4.66 1.73 -7.80
CA ILE A 140 5.65 2.74 -7.39
C ILE A 140 5.12 4.15 -7.71
N LEU A 141 4.55 4.35 -8.91
CA LEU A 141 3.94 5.64 -9.30
C LEU A 141 2.81 6.06 -8.35
N LEU A 142 1.98 5.12 -7.90
CA LEU A 142 0.92 5.39 -6.93
C LEU A 142 1.45 5.57 -5.51
N LEU A 143 2.49 4.83 -5.13
CA LEU A 143 3.03 4.82 -3.78
C LEU A 143 3.65 6.17 -3.40
N ILE A 144 4.31 6.85 -4.34
CA ILE A 144 4.97 8.14 -4.09
C ILE A 144 3.97 9.19 -3.56
N PRO A 145 2.89 9.56 -4.27
CA PRO A 145 1.94 10.55 -3.78
C PRO A 145 1.18 10.08 -2.53
N LEU A 146 0.86 8.79 -2.41
CA LEU A 146 0.20 8.25 -1.23
C LEU A 146 1.09 8.35 0.01
N THR A 147 2.40 8.09 -0.13
CA THR A 147 3.37 8.20 0.97
C THR A 147 3.57 9.66 1.37
N ILE A 148 3.80 10.56 0.41
CA ILE A 148 4.00 12.01 0.68
C ILE A 148 2.80 12.57 1.44
N THR A 149 1.58 12.24 1.02
CA THR A 149 0.35 12.74 1.66
C THR A 149 -0.05 12.00 2.94
N SER A 150 0.69 10.94 3.30
CA SER A 150 0.57 10.27 4.60
C SER A 150 1.33 10.99 5.71
N PHE A 151 2.34 11.84 5.38
CA PHE A 151 3.03 12.67 6.37
C PHE A 151 2.08 13.72 6.95
N GLN A 152 2.05 13.84 8.29
CA GLN A 152 1.16 14.77 8.98
C GLN A 152 1.40 16.24 8.56
N THR A 153 2.65 16.62 8.30
CA THR A 153 3.03 17.96 7.85
C THR A 153 2.40 18.32 6.50
N VAL A 154 2.35 17.36 5.56
CA VAL A 154 1.73 17.54 4.24
C VAL A 154 0.21 17.52 4.36
N ARG A 155 -0.31 16.52 5.08
CA ARG A 155 -1.75 16.33 5.27
C ARG A 155 -2.44 17.56 5.89
N ARG A 156 -1.81 18.21 6.89
CA ARG A 156 -2.34 19.41 7.54
C ARG A 156 -2.43 20.63 6.61
N LYS A 157 -1.63 20.65 5.53
CA LYS A 157 -1.66 21.72 4.52
C LYS A 157 -2.68 21.49 3.40
N MET A 158 -3.25 20.30 3.33
CA MET A 158 -4.20 19.92 2.27
C MET A 158 -5.65 20.10 2.73
N GLN A 159 -6.52 20.49 1.80
CA GLN A 159 -7.96 20.43 2.01
C GLN A 159 -8.40 18.98 2.23
N ALA A 160 -9.29 18.74 3.19
CA ALA A 160 -9.77 17.40 3.54
C ALA A 160 -10.37 16.65 2.35
N LYS A 161 -11.15 17.34 1.51
CA LYS A 161 -11.80 16.77 0.31
C LYS A 161 -10.77 16.28 -0.70
N THR A 162 -9.76 17.10 -1.00
CA THR A 162 -8.66 16.76 -1.93
C THR A 162 -7.81 15.63 -1.39
N TRP A 163 -7.43 15.69 -0.11
CA TRP A 163 -6.69 14.61 0.55
C TRP A 163 -7.45 13.28 0.51
N LYS A 164 -8.76 13.29 0.83
CA LYS A 164 -9.59 12.08 0.79
C LYS A 164 -9.71 11.51 -0.63
N LYS A 165 -9.86 12.37 -1.65
CA LYS A 165 -9.87 11.94 -3.06
C LYS A 165 -8.58 11.25 -3.45
N LEU A 166 -7.43 11.81 -3.04
CA LEU A 166 -6.12 11.21 -3.32
C LEU A 166 -5.94 9.89 -2.56
N GLN A 167 -6.28 9.85 -1.28
CA GLN A 167 -6.16 8.61 -0.48
C GLN A 167 -7.06 7.47 -0.98
N ASN A 168 -8.12 7.74 -1.74
CA ASN A 168 -8.91 6.70 -2.37
C ASN A 168 -8.13 5.89 -3.42
N TRP A 169 -7.04 6.44 -3.98
CA TRP A 169 -6.14 5.68 -4.87
C TRP A 169 -5.44 4.52 -4.16
N SER A 170 -5.45 4.49 -2.83
CA SER A 170 -4.98 3.35 -2.06
C SER A 170 -5.75 2.05 -2.37
N TYR A 171 -7.02 2.13 -2.77
CA TYR A 171 -7.77 0.95 -3.20
C TYR A 171 -7.21 0.32 -4.48
N LEU A 172 -6.82 1.18 -5.45
CA LEU A 172 -6.13 0.73 -6.65
C LEU A 172 -4.75 0.15 -6.30
N PHE A 173 -4.00 0.82 -5.40
CA PHE A 173 -2.72 0.31 -4.91
C PHE A 173 -2.86 -1.09 -4.30
N TYR A 174 -3.87 -1.35 -3.47
CA TYR A 174 -4.09 -2.68 -2.88
C TYR A 174 -4.49 -3.74 -3.89
N LEU A 175 -5.27 -3.37 -4.91
CA LEU A 175 -5.57 -4.27 -6.03
C LEU A 175 -4.29 -4.65 -6.78
N LEU A 176 -3.47 -3.67 -7.13
CA LEU A 176 -2.19 -3.90 -7.80
C LEU A 176 -1.21 -4.70 -6.94
N LEU A 177 -1.17 -4.47 -5.62
CA LEU A 177 -0.36 -5.25 -4.69
C LEU A 177 -0.77 -6.74 -4.71
N TYR A 178 -2.07 -7.03 -4.72
CA TYR A 178 -2.54 -8.40 -4.87
C TYR A 178 -2.13 -8.98 -6.23
N LEU A 179 -2.32 -8.27 -7.33
CA LEU A 179 -1.95 -8.73 -8.66
C LEU A 179 -0.44 -8.98 -8.78
N HIS A 180 0.40 -8.11 -8.20
CA HIS A 180 1.84 -8.32 -8.14
C HIS A 180 2.19 -9.63 -7.42
N ILE A 181 1.62 -9.87 -6.25
CA ILE A 181 1.81 -11.10 -5.47
C ILE A 181 1.30 -12.31 -6.27
N PHE A 182 0.13 -12.19 -6.88
CA PHE A 182 -0.48 -13.24 -7.69
C PHE A 182 0.43 -13.66 -8.85
N PHE A 183 0.90 -12.72 -9.67
CA PHE A 183 1.75 -13.05 -10.83
C PHE A 183 3.09 -13.69 -10.42
N ILE A 184 3.70 -13.25 -9.30
CA ILE A 184 4.95 -13.84 -8.79
C ILE A 184 4.72 -15.30 -8.38
N TYR A 185 3.73 -15.57 -7.53
CA TYR A 185 3.49 -16.91 -7.02
C TYR A 185 2.87 -17.83 -8.07
N GLN A 186 2.00 -17.32 -8.94
CA GLN A 186 1.50 -18.05 -10.09
C GLN A 186 2.63 -18.48 -11.03
N GLY A 187 3.55 -17.59 -11.34
CA GLY A 187 4.72 -17.92 -12.15
C GLY A 187 5.61 -18.99 -11.49
N ALA A 188 5.73 -18.98 -10.17
CA ALA A 188 6.45 -20.03 -9.44
C ALA A 188 5.72 -21.39 -9.51
N LEU A 189 4.40 -21.40 -9.35
CA LEU A 189 3.57 -22.61 -9.47
C LEU A 189 3.64 -23.22 -10.86
N LEU A 190 3.57 -22.40 -11.92
CA LEU A 190 3.71 -22.87 -13.31
C LEU A 190 5.08 -23.49 -13.59
N ARG A 191 6.12 -23.12 -12.83
CA ARG A 191 7.46 -23.75 -12.86
C ARG A 191 7.56 -24.98 -11.93
N GLY A 192 6.45 -25.50 -11.42
CA GLY A 192 6.39 -26.69 -10.57
C GLY A 192 6.84 -26.50 -9.12
N LYS A 193 6.88 -25.24 -8.60
CA LYS A 193 7.21 -24.94 -7.20
C LYS A 193 5.95 -24.94 -6.33
N GLY A 194 5.42 -26.13 -6.02
CA GLY A 194 4.17 -26.32 -5.29
C GLY A 194 4.15 -25.76 -3.87
N GLU A 195 5.31 -25.58 -3.26
CA GLU A 195 5.46 -24.98 -1.94
C GLU A 195 4.81 -23.58 -1.80
N TYR A 196 4.64 -22.86 -2.91
CA TYR A 196 4.04 -21.54 -2.93
C TYR A 196 2.51 -21.53 -3.01
N PHE A 197 1.88 -22.69 -3.22
CA PHE A 197 0.42 -22.80 -3.33
C PHE A 197 -0.30 -22.28 -2.08
N PHE A 198 0.12 -22.76 -0.89
CA PHE A 198 -0.47 -22.31 0.38
C PHE A 198 -0.24 -20.80 0.63
N THR A 199 0.90 -20.27 0.18
CA THR A 199 1.19 -18.84 0.32
C THR A 199 0.27 -18.00 -0.56
N LEU A 200 0.03 -18.42 -1.80
CA LEU A 200 -0.91 -17.76 -2.71
C LEU A 200 -2.35 -17.84 -2.18
N MET A 201 -2.78 -19.00 -1.68
CA MET A 201 -4.08 -19.20 -1.04
C MET A 201 -4.27 -18.25 0.15
N LEU A 202 -3.26 -18.13 1.00
CA LEU A 202 -3.28 -17.25 2.17
C LEU A 202 -3.48 -15.77 1.75
N TYR A 203 -2.69 -15.28 0.80
CA TYR A 203 -2.85 -13.92 0.31
C TYR A 203 -4.21 -13.70 -0.34
N SER A 204 -4.67 -14.63 -1.17
CA SER A 204 -6.00 -14.56 -1.79
C SER A 204 -7.12 -14.51 -0.76
N PHE A 205 -6.99 -15.28 0.33
CA PHE A 205 -7.93 -15.23 1.44
C PHE A 205 -7.90 -13.85 2.14
N ILE A 206 -6.72 -13.34 2.50
CA ILE A 206 -6.58 -12.04 3.18
C ILE A 206 -7.19 -10.90 2.35
N PHE A 207 -6.84 -10.81 1.06
CA PHE A 207 -7.33 -9.75 0.18
C PHE A 207 -8.83 -9.93 -0.16
N GLY A 208 -9.28 -11.16 -0.40
CA GLY A 208 -10.69 -11.46 -0.62
C GLY A 208 -11.56 -11.15 0.60
N PHE A 209 -11.12 -11.55 1.79
CA PHE A 209 -11.79 -11.26 3.06
C PHE A 209 -11.86 -9.76 3.34
N TYR A 210 -10.77 -9.03 3.10
CA TYR A 210 -10.79 -7.57 3.17
C TYR A 210 -11.83 -6.95 2.22
N GLY A 211 -11.84 -7.39 0.95
CA GLY A 211 -12.81 -6.93 -0.04
C GLY A 211 -14.25 -7.15 0.41
N PHE A 212 -14.54 -8.35 0.92
CA PHE A 212 -15.85 -8.70 1.49
C PHE A 212 -16.24 -7.76 2.64
N LEU A 213 -15.36 -7.56 3.63
CA LEU A 213 -15.62 -6.69 4.78
C LEU A 213 -15.84 -5.23 4.34
N ARG A 214 -15.07 -4.76 3.34
CA ARG A 214 -15.17 -3.38 2.85
C ARG A 214 -16.49 -3.13 2.12
N ILE A 215 -16.92 -4.08 1.29
CA ILE A 215 -18.20 -4.02 0.61
C ILE A 215 -19.36 -4.05 1.62
N ARG A 216 -19.26 -4.93 2.64
CA ARG A 216 -20.25 -4.97 3.72
C ARG A 216 -20.38 -3.63 4.44
N GLN A 217 -19.23 -2.99 4.80
CA GLN A 217 -19.25 -1.67 5.43
C GLN A 217 -19.88 -0.61 4.53
N TYR A 218 -19.53 -0.60 3.25
CA TYR A 218 -20.11 0.34 2.29
C TYR A 218 -21.62 0.17 2.16
N ARG A 219 -22.11 -1.06 2.12
CA ARG A 219 -23.55 -1.36 2.07
C ARG A 219 -24.28 -0.86 3.30
N VAL A 220 -23.76 -1.16 4.50
CA VAL A 220 -24.37 -0.71 5.77
C VAL A 220 -24.41 0.81 5.83
N GLN A 221 -23.36 1.51 5.42
CA GLN A 221 -23.34 2.97 5.37
C GLN A 221 -24.33 3.54 4.33
N LYS A 222 -24.50 2.84 3.19
CA LYS A 222 -25.44 3.27 2.14
C LYS A 222 -26.89 3.02 2.54
N GLU A 223 -27.21 1.89 3.17
CA GLU A 223 -28.53 1.58 3.71
C GLU A 223 -28.97 2.57 4.78
N THR A 224 -28.02 3.10 5.55
CA THR A 224 -28.29 4.15 6.56
C THR A 224 -28.55 5.52 5.91
N ARG A 225 -28.05 5.77 4.69
CA ARG A 225 -28.24 7.04 3.97
C ARG A 225 -29.33 6.99 2.90
N GLU A 226 -29.54 5.84 2.26
CA GLU A 226 -30.49 5.67 1.16
C GLU A 226 -31.26 4.35 1.32
N LYS A 227 -32.59 4.42 1.27
CA LYS A 227 -33.50 3.26 1.44
C LYS A 227 -33.49 2.22 0.30
N LYS A 228 -32.65 2.35 -0.75
CA LYS A 228 -32.58 1.37 -1.86
C LYS A 228 -31.16 1.22 -2.39
N ALA A 229 -30.50 0.11 -2.07
CA ALA A 229 -29.26 -0.32 -2.74
C ALA A 229 -29.60 -1.04 -4.05
N SER A 230 -29.01 -0.60 -5.19
CA SER A 230 -29.22 -1.25 -6.48
C SER A 230 -28.64 -2.67 -6.51
N PRO A 231 -29.28 -3.65 -7.17
CA PRO A 231 -28.78 -5.02 -7.29
C PRO A 231 -27.41 -5.11 -7.99
N LEU A 232 -27.09 -4.18 -8.88
CA LEU A 232 -25.79 -4.08 -9.55
C LEU A 232 -24.63 -3.91 -8.59
N LEU A 233 -24.84 -3.17 -7.48
CA LEU A 233 -23.81 -2.97 -6.46
C LEU A 233 -23.53 -4.25 -5.65
N ARG A 234 -24.51 -5.15 -5.56
CA ARG A 234 -24.36 -6.47 -4.93
C ARG A 234 -23.48 -7.37 -5.80
N ILE A 235 -23.69 -7.36 -7.12
CA ILE A 235 -22.92 -8.14 -8.09
C ILE A 235 -21.48 -7.63 -8.19
N ALA A 236 -21.28 -6.31 -8.31
CA ALA A 236 -19.97 -5.68 -8.36
C ALA A 236 -19.10 -5.95 -7.12
N GLY A 237 -19.74 -6.23 -5.98
CA GLY A 237 -19.03 -6.57 -4.76
C GLY A 237 -18.62 -8.03 -4.64
N ILE A 238 -19.30 -8.95 -5.32
CA ILE A 238 -19.01 -10.38 -5.31
C ILE A 238 -17.99 -10.73 -6.41
N LEU A 239 -18.04 -10.03 -7.54
CA LEU A 239 -17.22 -10.31 -8.71
C LEU A 239 -15.71 -10.38 -8.42
N PRO A 240 -15.07 -9.43 -7.69
CA PRO A 240 -13.66 -9.55 -7.35
C PRO A 240 -13.34 -10.79 -6.53
N ILE A 241 -14.22 -11.17 -5.60
CA ILE A 241 -14.04 -12.37 -4.76
C ILE A 241 -14.10 -13.63 -5.62
N VAL A 242 -15.08 -13.71 -6.53
CA VAL A 242 -15.20 -14.82 -7.47
C VAL A 242 -14.00 -14.89 -8.40
N CYS A 243 -13.53 -13.76 -8.94
CA CYS A 243 -12.33 -13.72 -9.79
C CYS A 243 -11.08 -14.17 -9.02
N LEU A 244 -10.94 -13.79 -7.74
CA LEU A 244 -9.85 -14.24 -6.88
C LEU A 244 -9.87 -15.78 -6.69
N PHE A 245 -11.04 -16.33 -6.37
CA PHE A 245 -11.17 -17.79 -6.22
C PHE A 245 -10.93 -18.52 -7.54
N LEU A 246 -11.51 -18.06 -8.65
CA LEU A 246 -11.31 -18.66 -9.97
C LEU A 246 -9.83 -18.61 -10.39
N SER A 247 -9.12 -17.53 -10.12
CA SER A 247 -7.69 -17.42 -10.43
C SER A 247 -6.85 -18.41 -9.63
N VAL A 248 -7.18 -18.63 -8.36
CA VAL A 248 -6.50 -19.62 -7.51
C VAL A 248 -6.81 -21.04 -7.96
N PHE A 249 -8.07 -21.36 -8.29
CA PHE A 249 -8.45 -22.68 -8.83
C PHE A 249 -7.78 -22.95 -10.19
N TYR A 250 -7.72 -21.96 -11.07
CA TYR A 250 -7.00 -22.07 -12.33
C TYR A 250 -5.51 -22.34 -12.10
N SER A 251 -4.87 -21.64 -11.14
CA SER A 251 -3.49 -21.87 -10.76
C SER A 251 -3.25 -23.28 -10.22
N ALA A 252 -4.18 -23.80 -9.40
CA ALA A 252 -4.12 -25.13 -8.86
C ALA A 252 -4.22 -26.19 -9.97
N GLY A 253 -5.13 -26.02 -10.92
CA GLY A 253 -5.28 -26.93 -12.08
C GLY A 253 -4.01 -26.97 -12.95
N LYS A 254 -3.44 -25.82 -13.27
CA LYS A 254 -2.18 -25.74 -14.02
C LYS A 254 -0.98 -26.32 -13.27
N TYR A 255 -0.93 -26.14 -11.94
CA TYR A 255 0.09 -26.75 -11.10
C TYR A 255 -0.01 -28.28 -11.14
N ARG A 256 -1.24 -28.83 -11.03
CA ARG A 256 -1.49 -30.26 -11.10
C ARG A 256 -1.06 -30.85 -12.45
N ALA A 257 -1.46 -30.22 -13.54
CA ALA A 257 -1.04 -30.63 -14.88
C ALA A 257 0.49 -30.56 -15.09
N ALA A 258 1.15 -29.54 -14.53
CA ALA A 258 2.62 -29.43 -14.58
C ALA A 258 3.32 -30.48 -13.69
N LEU A 259 2.68 -30.95 -12.64
CA LEU A 259 3.20 -32.02 -11.79
C LEU A 259 3.07 -33.38 -12.50
N GLU A 260 1.90 -33.68 -13.08
CA GLU A 260 1.63 -34.87 -13.87
C GLU A 260 2.61 -34.99 -15.05
N ALA A 261 2.83 -33.90 -15.80
CA ALA A 261 3.81 -33.86 -16.90
C ALA A 261 5.27 -34.05 -16.45
N LYS A 262 5.61 -33.81 -15.18
CA LYS A 262 6.95 -34.09 -14.63
C LYS A 262 7.11 -35.56 -14.22
N VAL A 263 6.04 -36.14 -13.68
CA VAL A 263 6.02 -37.56 -13.32
C VAL A 263 6.20 -38.40 -14.60
N ASP A 264 5.43 -38.11 -15.65
CA ASP A 264 5.53 -38.77 -16.95
C ASP A 264 6.93 -38.66 -17.58
N LYS A 265 7.58 -37.48 -17.42
CA LYS A 265 8.96 -37.30 -17.92
C LYS A 265 9.99 -38.10 -17.10
N ASN A 266 9.82 -38.22 -15.80
CA ASN A 266 10.73 -39.00 -14.96
C ASN A 266 10.57 -40.49 -15.21
N GLU A 267 9.32 -40.99 -15.35
CA GLU A 267 9.06 -42.39 -15.72
C GLU A 267 9.61 -42.70 -17.13
N GLY A 268 9.49 -41.75 -18.08
CA GLY A 268 10.09 -41.91 -19.40
C GLY A 268 11.63 -41.89 -19.42
N GLN A 269 12.27 -41.19 -18.46
CA GLN A 269 13.73 -41.17 -18.32
C GLN A 269 14.26 -42.44 -17.60
N GLU A 270 13.53 -42.97 -16.61
CA GLU A 270 13.89 -44.23 -15.97
C GLU A 270 13.78 -45.41 -16.94
N THR A 271 12.75 -45.47 -17.77
CA THR A 271 12.62 -46.51 -18.80
C THR A 271 13.69 -46.41 -19.92
N VAL A 272 14.16 -45.19 -20.24
CA VAL A 272 15.26 -45.00 -21.23
C VAL A 272 16.63 -45.36 -20.63
N THR A 273 16.84 -45.13 -19.32
CA THR A 273 18.05 -45.54 -18.62
C THR A 273 18.11 -47.04 -18.39
N GLU A 274 17.00 -47.69 -18.00
CA GLU A 274 16.90 -49.14 -17.88
C GLU A 274 17.11 -49.85 -19.23
N ASN A 275 16.55 -49.32 -20.32
CA ASN A 275 16.79 -49.83 -21.68
C ASN A 275 18.20 -49.62 -22.19
N LYS A 276 18.88 -48.55 -21.71
CA LYS A 276 20.29 -48.29 -22.07
C LYS A 276 21.26 -49.18 -21.31
N GLU A 277 20.98 -49.40 -20.03
CA GLU A 277 21.77 -50.30 -19.17
C GLU A 277 21.63 -51.77 -19.60
N SER A 278 20.42 -52.20 -20.04
CA SER A 278 20.19 -53.49 -20.65
C SER A 278 20.85 -53.66 -22.02
N ALA A 279 20.94 -52.59 -22.82
CA ALA A 279 21.62 -52.60 -24.13
C ALA A 279 23.14 -52.57 -23.98
N GLU A 280 23.70 -51.87 -22.99
CA GLU A 280 25.16 -51.88 -22.71
C GLU A 280 25.62 -53.22 -22.10
N THR A 281 24.79 -53.90 -21.31
CA THR A 281 25.10 -55.25 -20.77
C THR A 281 25.08 -56.31 -21.87
N GLU A 282 24.28 -56.16 -22.93
CA GLU A 282 24.31 -57.05 -24.10
C GLU A 282 25.46 -56.73 -25.08
N ALA A 283 26.00 -55.49 -25.06
CA ALA A 283 27.12 -55.09 -25.90
C ALA A 283 28.50 -55.44 -25.35
N GLU A 284 28.65 -55.50 -24.02
CA GLU A 284 29.91 -55.90 -23.37
C GLU A 284 30.21 -57.42 -23.48
N ASN A 285 29.22 -58.23 -23.86
CA ASN A 285 29.38 -59.66 -24.02
C ASN A 285 29.81 -60.11 -25.44
N LYS A 286 30.07 -59.14 -26.36
CA LYS A 286 30.45 -59.43 -27.75
C LYS A 286 31.59 -58.58 -28.28
N GLY A 287 32.74 -58.54 -27.62
CA GLY A 287 33.82 -57.77 -28.25
C GLY A 287 35.10 -57.65 -27.44
N SER A 288 35.75 -58.74 -27.18
CA SER A 288 37.19 -58.74 -26.96
C SER A 288 37.84 -59.16 -28.27
N VAL A 289 38.53 -58.27 -28.93
CA VAL A 289 39.74 -58.50 -29.76
C VAL A 289 40.15 -57.15 -30.44
N GLU A 290 41.37 -56.73 -30.08
CA GLU A 290 42.40 -55.98 -30.85
C GLU A 290 42.00 -54.70 -31.62
N ASP A 291 42.66 -53.59 -31.67
CA ASP A 291 44.11 -53.35 -31.83
C ASP A 291 44.42 -51.85 -31.71
N THR A 292 45.67 -51.58 -31.35
CA THR A 292 46.53 -50.43 -31.38
C THR A 292 46.29 -49.30 -32.42
N GLY A 293 46.62 -48.08 -31.98
CA GLY A 293 47.22 -47.11 -32.92
C GLY A 293 47.02 -45.62 -32.62
N SER A 294 47.97 -45.04 -31.94
CA SER A 294 48.72 -43.80 -32.20
C SER A 294 48.03 -42.47 -32.59
N ALA A 295 48.40 -41.50 -31.81
CA ALA A 295 49.04 -40.22 -32.13
C ALA A 295 48.24 -38.95 -32.43
N GLU A 296 48.57 -37.98 -31.59
CA GLU A 296 48.97 -36.59 -31.90
C GLU A 296 47.99 -35.72 -32.72
N SER A 297 47.72 -34.45 -32.42
CA SER A 297 48.56 -33.31 -32.10
C SER A 297 47.72 -32.04 -32.14
N LYS A 298 48.02 -31.16 -31.19
CA LYS A 298 48.24 -29.71 -31.29
C LYS A 298 47.24 -28.76 -31.97
N GLY A 299 47.00 -27.67 -31.24
CA GLY A 299 47.28 -26.28 -31.54
C GLY A 299 46.00 -25.43 -31.44
N GLY A 300 45.85 -24.41 -30.72
CA GLY A 300 46.71 -23.27 -30.43
C GLY A 300 46.11 -22.04 -31.12
N GLY A 301 45.93 -20.97 -30.41
CA GLY A 301 45.69 -19.68 -31.05
C GLY A 301 44.85 -18.72 -30.24
N GLU A 302 45.53 -17.96 -29.42
CA GLU A 302 45.18 -16.65 -28.87
C GLU A 302 45.05 -15.60 -29.98
N GLU A 303 44.36 -14.52 -29.68
CA GLU A 303 44.68 -13.08 -29.88
C GLU A 303 43.40 -12.28 -29.62
N LYS A 304 43.30 -11.44 -28.66
CA LYS A 304 43.78 -10.12 -28.22
C LYS A 304 43.82 -9.05 -29.32
N ILE A 305 43.32 -7.89 -28.96
CA ILE A 305 43.67 -6.48 -29.27
C ILE A 305 42.36 -5.67 -29.38
N ASP A 306 42.05 -4.73 -28.56
CA ASP A 306 42.57 -3.52 -27.92
C ASP A 306 42.08 -2.22 -28.60
N SER A 307 41.80 -1.25 -27.75
CA SER A 307 41.86 0.22 -27.89
C SER A 307 40.74 0.92 -28.72
N SER A 308 40.21 1.99 -28.35
CA SER A 308 40.51 3.18 -27.57
C SER A 308 39.58 4.31 -27.99
N GLU A 309 39.22 5.11 -26.99
CA GLU A 309 39.16 6.58 -26.95
C GLU A 309 38.37 7.36 -28.05
N LYS A 310 37.54 8.34 -27.72
CA LYS A 310 37.81 9.68 -27.15
C LYS A 310 36.49 10.50 -27.13
N ALA A 311 36.05 11.04 -26.05
CA ALA A 311 35.99 12.40 -25.57
C ALA A 311 35.71 13.55 -26.57
N SER A 312 34.75 14.40 -26.19
CA SER A 312 34.80 15.86 -26.02
C SER A 312 33.37 16.39 -25.91
N GLU A 313 32.98 17.03 -24.79
CA GLU A 313 33.04 18.46 -24.53
C GLU A 313 32.29 19.30 -25.61
N ALA A 314 31.45 20.22 -25.34
CA ALA A 314 31.23 21.21 -24.29
C ALA A 314 29.97 22.00 -24.64
N ASP A 315 29.29 22.51 -23.65
CA ASP A 315 29.17 23.96 -23.31
C ASP A 315 27.97 24.74 -23.88
N GLY A 316 27.43 25.58 -23.00
CA GLY A 316 26.85 26.89 -23.30
C GLY A 316 25.36 27.02 -23.02
N ASP A 317 24.94 27.38 -21.88
CA ASP A 317 24.83 28.67 -21.19
C ASP A 317 23.52 29.47 -21.46
N LYS A 318 23.01 29.99 -20.33
CA LYS A 318 22.25 31.20 -20.09
C LYS A 318 20.73 31.24 -20.37
N ALA A 319 19.99 31.24 -19.30
CA ALA A 319 19.46 32.39 -18.55
C ALA A 319 18.52 33.33 -19.34
N SER A 320 17.30 33.49 -18.89
CA SER A 320 16.82 34.80 -18.45
C SER A 320 15.38 34.72 -17.94
N ALA A 321 15.22 35.33 -16.80
CA ALA A 321 14.02 35.77 -16.14
C ALA A 321 13.15 36.65 -17.03
N ASN A 322 11.83 36.61 -16.86
CA ASN A 322 11.12 37.87 -16.64
C ASN A 322 9.77 37.67 -15.96
N SER A 323 9.54 38.45 -14.97
CA SER A 323 8.35 38.78 -14.23
C SER A 323 7.35 39.60 -15.08
N SER A 324 6.06 39.36 -14.82
CA SER A 324 5.03 40.40 -14.81
C SER A 324 3.76 39.82 -14.23
N ASP A 325 3.39 40.13 -13.03
CA ASP A 325 2.50 41.21 -12.57
C ASP A 325 1.20 41.28 -13.37
N GLY A 326 0.09 40.97 -12.70
CA GLY A 326 -1.26 41.01 -13.21
C GLY A 326 -2.27 40.95 -12.06
N SER A 327 -2.32 42.06 -11.33
CA SER A 327 -3.42 42.42 -10.43
C SER A 327 -4.74 42.43 -11.19
N SER A 328 -5.75 41.71 -10.69
CA SER A 328 -7.14 42.09 -10.95
C SER A 328 -7.98 41.84 -9.71
N ASP A 329 -8.26 42.95 -9.14
CA ASP A 329 -9.33 43.27 -8.23
C ASP A 329 -10.64 42.56 -8.62
N SER A 330 -11.22 41.83 -7.69
CA SER A 330 -12.64 41.46 -7.72
C SER A 330 -13.20 41.70 -6.35
N GLN A 331 -13.84 42.82 -6.25
CA GLN A 331 -14.64 43.24 -5.11
C GLN A 331 -15.58 42.14 -4.65
N ALA A 332 -15.32 41.65 -3.43
CA ALA A 332 -16.28 40.87 -2.67
C ALA A 332 -17.42 41.80 -2.25
N VAL A 333 -18.58 41.56 -2.80
CA VAL A 333 -19.84 42.17 -2.33
C VAL A 333 -20.08 41.67 -0.92
N ALA A 334 -19.87 42.52 0.06
CA ALA A 334 -20.27 42.33 1.44
C ALA A 334 -21.80 42.36 1.50
N ASN A 335 -22.40 41.20 1.50
CA ASN A 335 -23.80 41.07 1.90
C ASN A 335 -23.85 41.09 3.42
N SER A 336 -24.09 42.22 3.97
CA SER A 336 -24.45 42.48 5.36
C SER A 336 -25.84 41.91 5.61
N ALA A 337 -25.94 40.65 6.01
CA ALA A 337 -27.16 40.12 6.63
C ALA A 337 -27.17 40.54 8.12
N SER A 338 -27.65 41.73 8.37
CA SER A 338 -28.01 42.17 9.72
C SER A 338 -29.32 41.48 10.11
N GLY A 339 -29.32 40.67 11.19
CA GLY A 339 -30.54 40.33 11.90
C GLY A 339 -31.13 38.94 11.65
N ALA A 340 -30.33 37.93 11.28
CA ALA A 340 -30.86 36.58 11.09
C ALA A 340 -31.08 35.77 12.39
N TYR A 341 -30.49 36.21 13.52
CA TYR A 341 -30.51 35.46 14.77
C TYR A 341 -30.84 36.38 15.94
N GLN A 342 -31.56 35.83 16.96
CA GLN A 342 -31.80 36.51 18.23
C GLN A 342 -30.54 36.46 19.10
N ASP A 343 -30.25 37.56 19.80
CA ASP A 343 -29.17 37.62 20.77
C ASP A 343 -29.42 36.69 21.95
N GLY A 344 -28.38 35.97 22.36
CA GLY A 344 -28.50 35.02 23.47
C GLY A 344 -27.41 33.94 23.43
N GLU A 345 -27.55 33.01 24.36
CA GLU A 345 -26.70 31.81 24.43
C GLU A 345 -27.52 30.57 24.01
N TYR A 346 -27.05 29.83 23.04
CA TYR A 346 -27.74 28.67 22.48
C TYR A 346 -26.88 27.42 22.56
N PHE A 347 -27.49 26.30 22.90
CA PHE A 347 -26.78 25.03 23.05
C PHE A 347 -27.13 24.07 21.92
N GLY A 348 -26.07 23.53 21.28
CA GLY A 348 -26.26 22.53 20.24
C GLY A 348 -25.51 21.25 20.53
N LYS A 349 -26.05 20.13 20.08
CA LYS A 349 -25.43 18.80 20.27
C LYS A 349 -25.48 18.01 18.99
N ALA A 350 -24.32 17.45 18.60
CA ALA A 350 -24.23 16.58 17.44
C ALA A 350 -23.30 15.41 17.68
N SER A 351 -23.40 14.40 16.82
CA SER A 351 -22.51 13.24 16.85
C SER A 351 -21.17 13.60 16.20
N ALA A 352 -20.07 13.30 16.87
CA ALA A 352 -18.71 13.40 16.39
C ALA A 352 -18.08 12.01 16.23
N TYR A 353 -16.75 11.92 16.11
CA TYR A 353 -16.09 10.65 15.81
C TYR A 353 -16.28 9.57 16.90
N ASN A 354 -16.11 9.92 18.17
CA ASN A 354 -16.13 8.97 19.30
C ASN A 354 -17.28 9.21 20.28
N GLY A 355 -18.26 10.04 19.93
CA GLY A 355 -19.40 10.37 20.76
C GLY A 355 -20.05 11.67 20.34
N ASN A 356 -20.73 12.31 21.29
CA ASN A 356 -21.38 13.59 21.03
C ASN A 356 -20.48 14.75 21.43
N VAL A 357 -20.53 15.84 20.66
CA VAL A 357 -20.03 17.15 21.01
C VAL A 357 -21.19 18.05 21.35
N GLU A 358 -21.09 18.81 22.44
CA GLU A 358 -22.03 19.83 22.86
C GLU A 358 -21.30 21.19 22.82
N VAL A 359 -21.91 22.15 22.15
CA VAL A 359 -21.39 23.50 22.01
C VAL A 359 -22.33 24.51 22.58
N LYS A 360 -21.78 25.61 23.07
CA LYS A 360 -22.51 26.84 23.42
C LYS A 360 -22.10 27.91 22.39
N VAL A 361 -23.10 28.46 21.71
CA VAL A 361 -22.92 29.56 20.75
C VAL A 361 -23.49 30.83 21.37
N THR A 362 -22.68 31.87 21.45
CA THR A 362 -23.11 33.19 21.93
C THR A 362 -23.33 34.09 20.72
N ILE A 363 -24.52 34.67 20.66
CA ILE A 363 -24.96 35.59 19.61
C ILE A 363 -25.17 36.98 20.21
N SER A 364 -24.58 37.97 19.58
CA SER A 364 -24.79 39.39 19.97
C SER A 364 -24.79 40.26 18.71
N GLY A 365 -25.77 41.16 18.65
CA GLY A 365 -26.00 42.00 17.45
C GLY A 365 -26.36 41.19 16.21
N GLY A 366 -27.05 40.03 16.39
CA GLY A 366 -27.47 39.13 15.32
C GLY A 366 -26.31 38.33 14.68
N LYS A 367 -25.12 38.30 15.30
CA LYS A 367 -23.90 37.59 14.82
C LYS A 367 -23.35 36.66 15.88
N MET A 368 -22.74 35.56 15.46
CA MET A 368 -21.97 34.68 16.34
C MET A 368 -20.72 35.37 16.84
N THR A 369 -20.57 35.54 18.15
CA THR A 369 -19.41 36.18 18.78
C THR A 369 -18.50 35.18 19.46
N ALA A 370 -19.02 34.07 19.95
CA ALA A 370 -18.21 33.02 20.55
C ALA A 370 -18.84 31.62 20.36
N ILE A 371 -17.98 30.59 20.29
CA ILE A 371 -18.36 29.19 20.25
C ILE A 371 -17.50 28.44 21.26
N ASP A 372 -18.09 27.94 22.32
CA ASP A 372 -17.41 27.18 23.37
C ASP A 372 -17.79 25.70 23.31
N ILE A 373 -16.84 24.81 23.50
CA ILE A 373 -17.10 23.38 23.66
C ILE A 373 -17.44 23.12 25.11
N VAL A 374 -18.74 22.82 25.38
CA VAL A 374 -19.23 22.54 26.73
C VAL A 374 -18.87 21.11 27.14
N LYS A 375 -19.02 20.15 26.21
CA LYS A 375 -18.77 18.76 26.49
C LYS A 375 -18.41 18.01 25.23
N THR A 376 -17.38 17.17 25.31
CA THR A 376 -17.03 16.25 24.24
C THR A 376 -16.61 14.89 24.81
N LYS A 377 -16.93 13.83 24.08
CA LYS A 377 -16.41 12.47 24.28
C LYS A 377 -15.57 12.04 23.08
N ASP A 378 -15.19 12.97 22.23
CA ASP A 378 -14.42 12.71 21.03
C ASP A 378 -12.93 12.48 21.33
N ASP A 379 -12.18 12.09 20.32
CA ASP A 379 -10.75 11.83 20.46
C ASP A 379 -9.98 13.15 20.64
N GLU A 380 -9.31 13.30 21.80
CA GLU A 380 -8.65 14.56 22.20
C GLU A 380 -7.73 15.15 21.13
N ASP A 381 -6.92 14.31 20.46
CA ASP A 381 -5.93 14.79 19.49
C ASP A 381 -6.59 15.31 18.19
N TYR A 382 -7.53 14.56 17.63
CA TYR A 382 -8.23 14.94 16.39
C TYR A 382 -9.31 15.98 16.62
N PHE A 383 -9.95 15.92 17.77
CA PHE A 383 -10.94 16.91 18.16
C PHE A 383 -10.28 18.28 18.40
N PHE A 384 -9.11 18.32 19.04
CA PHE A 384 -8.35 19.55 19.24
C PHE A 384 -7.92 20.19 17.92
N ASP A 385 -7.43 19.38 16.96
CA ASP A 385 -7.08 19.86 15.61
C ASP A 385 -8.32 20.42 14.87
N ALA A 386 -9.47 19.75 15.00
CA ALA A 386 -10.73 20.20 14.44
C ALA A 386 -11.21 21.52 15.08
N GLN A 387 -11.26 21.58 16.41
CA GLN A 387 -11.70 22.74 17.18
C GLN A 387 -10.87 23.98 16.84
N LYS A 388 -9.54 23.84 16.81
CA LYS A 388 -8.61 24.96 16.55
C LYS A 388 -8.76 25.59 15.18
N LYS A 389 -9.29 24.87 14.20
CA LYS A 389 -9.46 25.36 12.82
C LYS A 389 -10.92 25.70 12.52
N VAL A 390 -11.85 24.82 12.86
CA VAL A 390 -13.26 24.93 12.47
C VAL A 390 -13.96 26.08 13.21
N ILE A 391 -13.71 26.25 14.51
CA ILE A 391 -14.38 27.32 15.28
C ILE A 391 -14.01 28.72 14.79
N PRO A 392 -12.72 29.08 14.61
CA PRO A 392 -12.37 30.39 14.04
C PRO A 392 -12.95 30.60 12.65
N GLU A 393 -12.96 29.57 11.80
CA GLU A 393 -13.47 29.67 10.43
C GLU A 393 -15.00 29.89 10.42
N ILE A 394 -15.77 29.23 11.31
CA ILE A 394 -17.21 29.47 11.48
C ILE A 394 -17.48 30.91 11.95
N LEU A 395 -16.71 31.40 12.93
CA LEU A 395 -16.86 32.77 13.44
C LEU A 395 -16.51 33.82 12.37
N GLU A 396 -15.44 33.57 11.59
CA GLU A 396 -15.03 34.47 10.51
C GLU A 396 -16.07 34.52 9.37
N LYS A 397 -16.53 33.34 8.94
CA LYS A 397 -17.50 33.23 7.84
C LYS A 397 -18.96 33.47 8.26
N GLN A 398 -19.24 33.50 9.55
CA GLN A 398 -20.61 33.52 10.10
C GLN A 398 -21.51 32.42 9.49
N SER A 399 -20.90 31.26 9.21
CA SER A 399 -21.51 30.12 8.52
C SER A 399 -20.94 28.79 9.03
N THR A 400 -21.78 27.78 9.10
CA THR A 400 -21.37 26.40 9.41
C THR A 400 -20.87 25.63 8.20
N ASP A 401 -20.91 26.23 6.99
CA ASP A 401 -20.34 25.67 5.77
C ASP A 401 -18.84 25.96 5.70
N VAL A 402 -18.07 25.14 6.44
CA VAL A 402 -16.62 25.26 6.59
C VAL A 402 -15.92 23.98 6.21
N ASP A 403 -14.67 24.09 5.78
CA ASP A 403 -13.89 22.96 5.38
C ASP A 403 -13.49 22.09 6.59
N ALA A 404 -13.76 20.79 6.48
CA ALA A 404 -13.35 19.85 7.50
C ALA A 404 -11.83 19.67 7.53
N VAL A 405 -11.24 19.51 8.71
CA VAL A 405 -9.82 19.25 8.91
C VAL A 405 -9.45 17.84 8.41
N ALA A 406 -8.44 17.74 7.55
CA ALA A 406 -7.99 16.46 7.00
C ALA A 406 -7.52 15.51 8.13
N GLY A 407 -8.24 14.38 8.26
CA GLY A 407 -8.02 13.39 9.31
C GLY A 407 -8.83 13.58 10.58
N ALA A 408 -9.48 14.73 10.75
CA ALA A 408 -10.46 15.02 11.80
C ALA A 408 -11.84 15.35 11.22
N THR A 409 -12.16 14.83 10.04
CA THR A 409 -13.37 15.18 9.26
C THR A 409 -14.64 14.98 10.07
N THR A 410 -14.80 13.83 10.74
CA THR A 410 -16.02 13.54 11.51
C THR A 410 -16.14 14.42 12.77
N SER A 411 -15.00 14.78 13.39
CA SER A 411 -14.97 15.73 14.50
C SER A 411 -15.30 17.16 14.04
N SER A 412 -14.78 17.55 12.87
CA SER A 412 -15.08 18.85 12.23
C SER A 412 -16.56 18.98 11.86
N GLU A 413 -17.11 17.95 11.19
CA GLU A 413 -18.54 17.87 10.87
C GLU A 413 -19.40 17.85 12.13
N GLY A 414 -18.95 17.19 13.20
CA GLY A 414 -19.62 17.15 14.50
C GLY A 414 -19.71 18.55 15.14
N ILE A 415 -18.62 19.32 15.11
CA ILE A 415 -18.62 20.72 15.62
C ILE A 415 -19.54 21.58 14.76
N ALA A 416 -19.43 21.57 13.45
CA ALA A 416 -20.26 22.37 12.55
C ALA A 416 -21.76 22.05 12.70
N HIS A 417 -22.12 20.76 12.78
CA HIS A 417 -23.51 20.35 13.00
C HIS A 417 -24.04 20.72 14.41
N ALA A 418 -23.19 20.70 15.43
CA ALA A 418 -23.59 21.14 16.76
C ALA A 418 -23.85 22.65 16.76
N VAL A 419 -22.99 23.45 16.14
CA VAL A 419 -23.20 24.88 15.96
C VAL A 419 -24.48 25.16 15.15
N GLN A 420 -24.70 24.44 14.05
CA GLN A 420 -25.91 24.58 13.24
C GLN A 420 -27.18 24.36 14.07
N LYS A 421 -27.20 23.34 14.94
CA LYS A 421 -28.35 23.09 15.83
C LYS A 421 -28.56 24.16 16.91
N ALA A 422 -27.48 24.81 17.34
CA ALA A 422 -27.60 25.97 18.21
C ALA A 422 -28.21 27.18 17.47
N LEU A 423 -27.73 27.43 16.23
CA LEU A 423 -28.27 28.48 15.37
C LEU A 423 -29.72 28.27 14.96
N ASP A 424 -30.14 27.02 14.76
CA ASP A 424 -31.57 26.71 14.44
C ASP A 424 -32.51 27.08 15.56
N GLN A 425 -32.04 27.15 16.83
CA GLN A 425 -32.81 27.65 17.96
C GLN A 425 -32.81 29.18 18.06
N ALA A 426 -31.83 29.83 17.47
CA ALA A 426 -31.66 31.27 17.47
C ALA A 426 -32.36 31.98 16.29
N LYS A 427 -32.92 31.22 15.34
CA LYS A 427 -33.69 31.79 14.21
C LYS A 427 -34.98 32.38 14.70
N GLN A 428 -35.28 33.58 14.19
CA GLN A 428 -36.56 34.27 14.47
C GLN A 428 -37.73 33.61 13.77
#